data_3a16f252d6ee47e598c5a4c60883b7c7
#
_entry.id   3a16f252d6ee47e598c5a4c60883b7c7
#
_cell.length_a   1.000
_cell.length_b   1.000
_cell.length_c   1.000
_cell.angle_alpha   90.00
_cell.angle_beta   90.00
_cell.angle_gamma   90.00
#
_symmetry.space_group_name_H-M   'P 1'
#
loop_
_entity.id
_entity.type
_entity.pdbx_description
1 polymer ?
#
loop_
_entity_poly.entity_id
_entity_poly.type
_entity_poly.pdbx_seq_one_letter_code
_entity_poly.pdbx_strand_id
1 'polypeptide(L)'
;MIKAAFFDIDGTLVSLKQKVYLPSTKDALARLRANGVKCFVATGRSKFEIVSEHLLDGLEFDGLLTNNGQDAYAADGSLLYGKPIDRSEAAALLDWAEQHECACWMVSAERSVMNFHNERVLQAMEAIHTRPPERGDLRKMLNKPIYKIVLFLTREEMPAVMPCAPTSRTAQWYACGHDIISADGGKRSAMLEILRRYGIQSSECIAFGDSENDIEMLRAAGIGVAMGNATPDCLAAADYITADCDDDGLLKALEHFELI
;
A
#
# COMPACT_ATOMS: atom_id res chain seq x y z
N MET A 1 -14.32 -13.52 -18.01
CA MET A 1 -13.90 -12.20 -18.55
C MET A 1 -13.49 -11.33 -17.38
N ILE A 2 -12.33 -10.67 -17.45
CA ILE A 2 -11.82 -9.78 -16.38
C ILE A 2 -12.65 -8.49 -16.37
N LYS A 3 -13.06 -8.07 -15.18
CA LYS A 3 -13.89 -6.87 -14.93
C LYS A 3 -13.21 -5.86 -14.02
N ALA A 4 -12.18 -6.28 -13.24
CA ALA A 4 -11.42 -5.41 -12.37
C ALA A 4 -9.93 -5.74 -12.42
N ALA A 5 -9.08 -4.72 -12.27
CA ALA A 5 -7.64 -4.85 -12.17
C ALA A 5 -7.12 -4.06 -10.96
N PHE A 6 -6.21 -4.65 -10.20
CA PHE A 6 -5.58 -4.05 -9.02
C PHE A 6 -4.08 -3.96 -9.25
N PHE A 7 -3.52 -2.80 -8.95
CA PHE A 7 -2.12 -2.49 -9.23
C PHE A 7 -1.41 -1.97 -7.98
N ASP A 8 -0.28 -2.55 -7.62
CA ASP A 8 0.64 -1.85 -6.72
C ASP A 8 1.26 -0.64 -7.41
N ILE A 9 1.89 0.26 -6.63
CA ILE A 9 2.55 1.46 -7.15
C ILE A 9 4.05 1.20 -7.37
N ASP A 10 4.77 1.00 -6.28
CA ASP A 10 6.23 1.04 -6.26
C ASP A 10 6.82 -0.28 -6.79
N GLY A 11 7.45 -0.24 -7.95
CA GLY A 11 7.96 -1.44 -8.63
C GLY A 11 6.93 -2.13 -9.52
N THR A 12 5.71 -1.59 -9.62
CA THR A 12 4.65 -2.10 -10.49
C THR A 12 4.21 -1.04 -11.49
N LEU A 13 3.51 0.01 -11.04
CA LEU A 13 3.13 1.15 -11.89
C LEU A 13 4.27 2.15 -12.05
N VAL A 14 5.03 2.36 -10.99
CA VAL A 14 6.09 3.38 -10.88
C VAL A 14 7.44 2.69 -10.73
N SER A 15 8.40 3.07 -11.56
CA SER A 15 9.78 2.60 -11.48
C SER A 15 10.41 2.92 -10.13
N LEU A 16 11.02 1.92 -9.48
CA LEU A 16 11.81 2.13 -8.26
C LEU A 16 13.05 2.99 -8.52
N LYS A 17 13.60 2.94 -9.75
CA LYS A 17 14.82 3.67 -10.14
C LYS A 17 14.53 5.10 -10.58
N GLN A 18 13.52 5.27 -11.45
CA GLN A 18 13.22 6.56 -12.09
C GLN A 18 12.17 7.38 -11.32
N LYS A 19 11.41 6.73 -10.40
CA LYS A 19 10.33 7.35 -9.60
C LYS A 19 9.21 7.97 -10.45
N VAL A 20 9.02 7.43 -11.67
CA VAL A 20 7.95 7.79 -12.59
C VAL A 20 7.39 6.54 -13.23
N TYR A 21 6.17 6.60 -13.73
CA TYR A 21 5.61 5.55 -14.58
C TYR A 21 6.03 5.74 -16.05
N LEU A 22 6.07 4.66 -16.82
CA LEU A 22 6.37 4.71 -18.24
C LEU A 22 5.17 5.25 -19.04
N PRO A 23 5.41 5.92 -20.19
CA PRO A 23 4.31 6.32 -21.10
C PRO A 23 3.44 5.13 -21.53
N SER A 24 4.02 3.95 -21.73
CA SER A 24 3.32 2.70 -22.02
C SER A 24 2.36 2.26 -20.91
N THR A 25 2.71 2.47 -19.64
CA THR A 25 1.83 2.23 -18.49
C THR A 25 0.56 3.07 -18.58
N LYS A 26 0.70 4.35 -18.92
CA LYS A 26 -0.44 5.26 -19.10
C LYS A 26 -1.34 4.81 -20.25
N ASP A 27 -0.78 4.48 -21.40
CA ASP A 27 -1.52 4.00 -22.57
C ASP A 27 -2.24 2.69 -22.26
N ALA A 28 -1.56 1.74 -21.64
CA ALA A 28 -2.12 0.44 -21.27
C ALA A 28 -3.31 0.58 -20.32
N LEU A 29 -3.21 1.43 -19.27
CA LEU A 29 -4.32 1.70 -18.36
C LEU A 29 -5.51 2.37 -19.06
N ALA A 30 -5.25 3.32 -19.96
CA ALA A 30 -6.31 3.99 -20.72
C ALA A 30 -7.06 2.99 -21.61
N ARG A 31 -6.34 2.10 -22.32
CA ARG A 31 -6.94 1.04 -23.16
C ARG A 31 -7.73 0.04 -22.31
N LEU A 32 -7.19 -0.41 -21.19
CA LEU A 32 -7.85 -1.33 -20.26
C LEU A 32 -9.18 -0.76 -19.75
N ARG A 33 -9.19 0.51 -19.34
CA ARG A 33 -10.41 1.20 -18.91
C ARG A 33 -11.42 1.39 -20.07
N ALA A 34 -10.94 1.69 -21.28
CA ALA A 34 -11.78 1.79 -22.47
C ALA A 34 -12.49 0.46 -22.79
N ASN A 35 -11.86 -0.68 -22.45
CA ASN A 35 -12.45 -2.02 -22.55
C ASN A 35 -13.41 -2.36 -21.38
N GLY A 36 -13.71 -1.39 -20.50
CA GLY A 36 -14.70 -1.51 -19.43
C GLY A 36 -14.17 -2.17 -18.16
N VAL A 37 -12.86 -2.42 -18.05
CA VAL A 37 -12.25 -2.96 -16.82
C VAL A 37 -12.04 -1.84 -15.80
N LYS A 38 -12.53 -2.06 -14.58
CA LYS A 38 -12.32 -1.12 -13.46
C LYS A 38 -10.90 -1.25 -12.94
N CYS A 39 -10.23 -0.13 -12.77
CA CYS A 39 -8.84 -0.06 -12.35
C CYS A 39 -8.71 0.50 -10.93
N PHE A 40 -8.03 -0.21 -10.05
CA PHE A 40 -7.80 0.17 -8.66
C PHE A 40 -6.30 0.13 -8.32
N VAL A 41 -5.85 1.08 -7.54
CA VAL A 41 -4.52 1.03 -6.91
C VAL A 41 -4.60 0.26 -5.61
N ALA A 42 -3.56 -0.51 -5.24
CA ALA A 42 -3.42 -1.20 -3.97
C ALA A 42 -1.99 -1.06 -3.44
N THR A 43 -1.75 -0.14 -2.49
CA THR A 43 -0.41 0.28 -2.09
C THR A 43 -0.19 0.35 -0.58
N GLY A 44 1.08 0.28 -0.15
CA GLY A 44 1.51 0.59 1.21
C GLY A 44 1.49 2.08 1.54
N ARG A 45 1.47 2.93 0.51
CA ARG A 45 1.42 4.38 0.69
C ARG A 45 0.06 4.84 1.19
N SER A 46 0.05 5.95 1.93
CA SER A 46 -1.18 6.63 2.30
C SER A 46 -1.71 7.47 1.13
N LYS A 47 -3.02 7.78 1.15
CA LYS A 47 -3.63 8.71 0.19
C LYS A 47 -2.92 10.07 0.20
N PHE A 48 -2.47 10.53 1.37
CA PHE A 48 -1.72 11.78 1.51
C PHE A 48 -0.39 11.73 0.75
N GLU A 49 0.38 10.64 0.87
CA GLU A 49 1.66 10.47 0.15
C GLU A 49 1.44 10.44 -1.36
N ILE A 50 0.44 9.69 -1.84
CA ILE A 50 0.12 9.61 -3.29
C ILE A 50 -0.14 11.00 -3.87
N VAL A 51 -0.93 11.83 -3.17
CA VAL A 51 -1.31 13.17 -3.63
C VAL A 51 -0.15 14.16 -3.49
N SER A 52 0.56 14.16 -2.35
CA SER A 52 1.64 15.13 -2.09
C SER A 52 2.89 14.89 -2.93
N GLU A 53 3.14 13.64 -3.33
CA GLU A 53 4.29 13.26 -4.16
C GLU A 53 3.94 13.17 -5.66
N HIS A 54 2.69 13.48 -6.04
CA HIS A 54 2.24 13.48 -7.44
C HIS A 54 2.46 12.15 -8.18
N LEU A 55 2.41 11.02 -7.45
CA LEU A 55 2.84 9.72 -7.95
C LEU A 55 2.02 9.19 -9.12
N LEU A 56 0.74 9.52 -9.16
CA LEU A 56 -0.22 9.01 -10.13
C LEU A 56 -0.82 10.10 -11.00
N ASP A 57 -0.20 11.29 -11.03
CA ASP A 57 -0.71 12.42 -11.82
C ASP A 57 -0.84 12.06 -13.30
N GLY A 58 -2.03 12.27 -13.84
CA GLY A 58 -2.35 11.94 -15.24
C GLY A 58 -2.73 10.48 -15.49
N LEU A 59 -2.79 9.63 -14.45
CA LEU A 59 -3.44 8.31 -14.48
C LEU A 59 -4.83 8.39 -13.84
N GLU A 60 -5.76 7.58 -14.32
CA GLU A 60 -7.12 7.54 -13.82
C GLU A 60 -7.45 6.17 -13.23
N PHE A 61 -8.02 6.17 -12.01
CA PHE A 61 -8.43 4.96 -11.31
C PHE A 61 -9.87 5.09 -10.78
N ASP A 62 -10.56 3.94 -10.66
CA ASP A 62 -11.89 3.85 -10.05
C ASP A 62 -11.83 3.90 -8.52
N GLY A 63 -10.65 3.70 -7.92
CA GLY A 63 -10.41 3.83 -6.50
C GLY A 63 -8.98 3.50 -6.07
N LEU A 64 -8.70 3.80 -4.81
CA LEU A 64 -7.38 3.62 -4.18
C LEU A 64 -7.53 2.78 -2.91
N LEU A 65 -6.77 1.70 -2.79
CA LEU A 65 -6.58 0.94 -1.56
C LEU A 65 -5.21 1.35 -1.00
N THR A 66 -5.19 1.98 0.16
CA THR A 66 -4.02 2.64 0.73
C THR A 66 -3.62 2.03 2.08
N ASN A 67 -2.46 2.42 2.61
CA ASN A 67 -1.94 1.92 3.89
C ASN A 67 -1.92 0.39 3.98
N ASN A 68 -1.43 -0.30 2.94
CA ASN A 68 -1.48 -1.75 2.80
C ASN A 68 -2.92 -2.32 2.86
N GLY A 69 -3.90 -1.59 2.29
CA GLY A 69 -5.29 -2.00 2.27
C GLY A 69 -6.00 -1.84 3.62
N GLN A 70 -5.52 -0.95 4.48
CA GLN A 70 -6.24 -0.61 5.72
C GLN A 70 -7.40 0.34 5.47
N ASP A 71 -7.34 1.11 4.39
CA ASP A 71 -8.42 1.96 3.92
C ASP A 71 -8.53 1.93 2.39
N ALA A 72 -9.73 2.20 1.89
CA ALA A 72 -9.99 2.29 0.45
C ALA A 72 -10.97 3.42 0.14
N TYR A 73 -10.71 4.09 -0.96
CA TYR A 73 -11.44 5.27 -1.42
C TYR A 73 -11.96 5.07 -2.84
N ALA A 74 -13.14 5.62 -3.13
CA ALA A 74 -13.63 5.76 -4.50
C ALA A 74 -12.88 6.88 -5.25
N ALA A 75 -13.09 6.96 -6.57
CA ALA A 75 -12.51 8.00 -7.42
C ALA A 75 -12.85 9.44 -6.97
N ASP A 76 -14.02 9.66 -6.37
CA ASP A 76 -14.42 10.95 -5.80
C ASP A 76 -13.79 11.25 -4.43
N GLY A 77 -12.97 10.34 -3.92
CA GLY A 77 -12.29 10.45 -2.64
C GLY A 77 -13.12 10.04 -1.42
N SER A 78 -14.37 9.56 -1.59
CA SER A 78 -15.18 9.03 -0.49
C SER A 78 -14.62 7.72 0.03
N LEU A 79 -14.67 7.54 1.37
CA LEU A 79 -14.19 6.33 2.03
C LEU A 79 -15.16 5.16 1.74
N LEU A 80 -14.66 4.11 1.11
CA LEU A 80 -15.41 2.88 0.85
C LEU A 80 -15.20 1.81 1.93
N TYR A 81 -14.01 1.73 2.50
CA TYR A 81 -13.60 0.70 3.42
C TYR A 81 -12.57 1.24 4.40
N GLY A 82 -12.58 0.76 5.64
CA GLY A 82 -11.56 1.12 6.62
C GLY A 82 -11.45 0.08 7.73
N LYS A 83 -10.23 -0.30 8.04
CA LYS A 83 -9.81 -1.15 9.16
C LYS A 83 -8.75 -0.42 9.98
N PRO A 84 -9.15 0.56 10.80
CA PRO A 84 -8.20 1.26 11.64
C PRO A 84 -7.65 0.32 12.73
N ILE A 85 -6.49 0.66 13.25
CA ILE A 85 -5.97 0.10 14.50
C ILE A 85 -6.99 0.41 15.61
N ASP A 86 -7.20 -0.52 16.53
CA ASP A 86 -8.03 -0.28 17.69
C ASP A 86 -7.53 0.98 18.44
N ARG A 87 -8.45 1.83 18.87
CA ARG A 87 -8.10 3.12 19.47
C ARG A 87 -7.29 2.97 20.75
N SER A 88 -7.58 1.95 21.55
CA SER A 88 -6.84 1.67 22.78
C SER A 88 -5.43 1.16 22.49
N GLU A 89 -5.27 0.35 21.44
CA GLU A 89 -3.96 -0.09 20.97
C GLU A 89 -3.13 1.08 20.41
N ALA A 90 -3.75 1.94 19.60
CA ALA A 90 -3.06 3.13 19.07
C ALA A 90 -2.60 4.07 20.20
N ALA A 91 -3.41 4.22 21.26
CA ALA A 91 -3.05 5.00 22.44
C ALA A 91 -1.89 4.32 23.22
N ALA A 92 -1.97 3.01 23.42
CA ALA A 92 -0.93 2.25 24.13
C ALA A 92 0.40 2.25 23.38
N LEU A 93 0.37 2.15 22.04
CA LEU A 93 1.58 2.29 21.20
C LEU A 93 2.21 3.68 21.33
N LEU A 94 1.38 4.73 21.37
CA LEU A 94 1.87 6.09 21.57
C LEU A 94 2.46 6.28 22.98
N ASP A 95 1.79 5.76 24.02
CA ASP A 95 2.28 5.80 25.39
C ASP A 95 3.65 5.11 25.50
N TRP A 96 3.78 3.95 24.89
CA TRP A 96 5.04 3.23 24.84
C TRP A 96 6.12 4.04 24.11
N ALA A 97 5.80 4.59 22.96
CA ALA A 97 6.74 5.39 22.17
C ALA A 97 7.23 6.64 22.92
N GLU A 98 6.36 7.32 23.65
CA GLU A 98 6.73 8.48 24.48
C GLU A 98 7.61 8.08 25.66
N GLN A 99 7.29 6.96 26.36
CA GLN A 99 8.08 6.47 27.49
C GLN A 99 9.50 6.00 27.10
N HIS A 100 9.68 5.55 25.86
CA HIS A 100 10.96 5.02 25.37
C HIS A 100 11.65 5.97 24.38
N GLU A 101 11.20 7.22 24.29
CA GLU A 101 11.75 8.23 23.37
C GLU A 101 11.86 7.70 21.92
N CYS A 102 10.85 6.89 21.50
CA CYS A 102 10.80 6.29 20.18
C CYS A 102 10.13 7.24 19.18
N ALA A 103 10.73 7.39 17.99
CA ALA A 103 10.09 8.10 16.90
C ALA A 103 8.86 7.32 16.43
N CYS A 104 7.72 8.00 16.42
CA CYS A 104 6.41 7.45 16.10
C CYS A 104 5.74 8.32 15.04
N TRP A 105 5.26 7.68 13.99
CA TRP A 105 4.53 8.31 12.89
C TRP A 105 3.13 7.71 12.80
N MET A 106 2.09 8.54 12.87
CA MET A 106 0.69 8.16 12.75
C MET A 106 0.08 8.63 11.44
N VAL A 107 -0.70 7.76 10.82
CA VAL A 107 -1.38 8.01 9.56
C VAL A 107 -2.89 7.80 9.74
N SER A 108 -3.65 8.84 9.46
CA SER A 108 -5.11 8.82 9.32
C SER A 108 -5.50 9.05 7.85
N ALA A 109 -6.80 9.01 7.54
CA ALA A 109 -7.30 9.34 6.20
C ALA A 109 -6.94 10.77 5.74
N GLU A 110 -6.78 11.70 6.69
CA GLU A 110 -6.65 13.14 6.41
C GLU A 110 -5.24 13.66 6.64
N ARG A 111 -4.45 13.02 7.50
CA ARG A 111 -3.17 13.54 7.98
C ARG A 111 -2.15 12.43 8.23
N SER A 112 -0.90 12.82 8.03
CA SER A 112 0.28 12.04 8.29
C SER A 112 1.19 12.89 9.19
N VAL A 113 1.42 12.47 10.44
CA VAL A 113 2.08 13.27 11.48
C VAL A 113 3.04 12.43 12.30
N MET A 114 4.18 13.00 12.66
CA MET A 114 5.23 12.39 13.48
C MET A 114 5.51 13.20 14.75
N ASN A 115 5.91 12.53 15.85
CA ASN A 115 6.27 13.22 17.09
C ASN A 115 7.59 14.01 16.97
N PHE A 116 8.66 13.37 16.51
CA PHE A 116 9.97 14.01 16.28
C PHE A 116 10.78 13.25 15.22
N HIS A 117 11.81 13.89 14.69
CA HIS A 117 12.78 13.28 13.79
C HIS A 117 14.08 12.96 14.56
N ASN A 118 14.62 11.77 14.37
CA ASN A 118 15.93 11.35 14.83
C ASN A 118 16.74 10.77 13.67
N GLU A 119 17.95 10.30 13.94
CA GLU A 119 18.82 9.75 12.91
C GLU A 119 18.21 8.53 12.21
N ARG A 120 17.52 7.63 12.93
CA ARG A 120 16.85 6.45 12.36
C ARG A 120 15.76 6.87 11.35
N VAL A 121 14.99 7.91 11.69
CA VAL A 121 13.98 8.48 10.77
C VAL A 121 14.64 9.02 9.52
N LEU A 122 15.67 9.84 9.66
CA LEU A 122 16.34 10.47 8.52
C LEU A 122 16.96 9.43 7.58
N GLN A 123 17.66 8.42 8.12
CA GLN A 123 18.22 7.32 7.34
C GLN A 123 17.14 6.50 6.62
N ALA A 124 16.02 6.19 7.30
CA ALA A 124 14.93 5.44 6.69
C ALA A 124 14.25 6.23 5.57
N MET A 125 14.00 7.54 5.78
CA MET A 125 13.40 8.39 4.76
C MET A 125 14.31 8.61 3.55
N GLU A 126 15.63 8.77 3.78
CA GLU A 126 16.63 8.85 2.72
C GLU A 126 16.66 7.57 1.88
N ALA A 127 16.62 6.40 2.53
CA ALA A 127 16.64 5.10 1.84
C ALA A 127 15.45 4.90 0.89
N ILE A 128 14.27 5.42 1.23
CA ILE A 128 13.08 5.37 0.37
C ILE A 128 12.86 6.65 -0.45
N HIS A 129 13.82 7.59 -0.42
CA HIS A 129 13.78 8.86 -1.15
C HIS A 129 12.52 9.69 -0.88
N THR A 130 12.03 9.68 0.36
CA THR A 130 10.83 10.40 0.80
C THR A 130 11.19 11.42 1.88
N ARG A 131 10.39 12.48 2.02
CA ARG A 131 10.55 13.45 3.10
C ARG A 131 9.93 12.95 4.39
N PRO A 132 10.56 13.19 5.56
CA PRO A 132 9.94 12.88 6.85
C PRO A 132 8.57 13.58 6.96
N PRO A 133 7.57 12.92 7.56
CA PRO A 133 6.27 13.53 7.84
C PRO A 133 6.38 14.80 8.68
N GLU A 134 5.36 15.64 8.61
CA GLU A 134 5.24 16.84 9.42
C GLU A 134 5.27 16.49 10.91
N ARG A 135 5.99 17.30 11.71
CA ARG A 135 5.99 17.13 13.18
C ARG A 135 4.73 17.71 13.79
N GLY A 136 4.17 17.00 14.75
CA GLY A 136 2.97 17.47 15.43
C GLY A 136 2.59 16.67 16.67
N ASP A 137 1.44 17.02 17.24
CA ASP A 137 0.89 16.41 18.43
C ASP A 137 0.11 15.13 18.08
N LEU A 138 0.71 13.96 18.33
CA LEU A 138 0.09 12.67 18.05
C LEU A 138 -1.11 12.36 18.96
N ARG A 139 -1.18 12.95 20.16
CA ARG A 139 -2.37 12.81 21.03
C ARG A 139 -3.63 13.33 20.34
N LYS A 140 -3.53 14.39 19.55
CA LYS A 140 -4.65 14.91 18.75
C LYS A 140 -5.05 13.98 17.61
N MET A 141 -4.11 13.19 17.08
CA MET A 141 -4.40 12.19 16.05
C MET A 141 -5.34 11.09 16.55
N LEU A 142 -5.27 10.70 17.82
CA LEU A 142 -6.12 9.65 18.40
C LEU A 142 -7.63 9.98 18.42
N ASN A 143 -8.02 11.20 18.07
CA ASN A 143 -9.43 11.56 17.86
C ASN A 143 -9.98 11.14 16.48
N LYS A 144 -9.13 10.61 15.62
CA LYS A 144 -9.44 10.11 14.26
C LYS A 144 -9.12 8.62 14.17
N PRO A 145 -9.73 7.88 13.22
CA PRO A 145 -9.27 6.54 12.89
C PRO A 145 -7.80 6.57 12.42
N ILE A 146 -6.96 5.73 13.03
CA ILE A 146 -5.54 5.58 12.67
C ILE A 146 -5.39 4.28 11.88
N TYR A 147 -4.92 4.38 10.65
CA TYR A 147 -4.80 3.24 9.74
C TYR A 147 -3.40 2.62 9.73
N LYS A 148 -2.39 3.42 10.11
CA LYS A 148 -1.01 2.96 10.18
C LYS A 148 -0.28 3.74 11.28
N ILE A 149 0.51 3.02 12.07
CA ILE A 149 1.51 3.60 12.98
C ILE A 149 2.86 3.05 12.55
N VAL A 150 3.84 3.94 12.35
CA VAL A 150 5.21 3.53 12.08
C VAL A 150 6.05 3.78 13.32
N LEU A 151 6.75 2.75 13.79
CA LEU A 151 7.76 2.87 14.81
C LEU A 151 9.15 2.64 14.20
N PHE A 152 10.09 3.50 14.57
CA PHE A 152 11.47 3.43 14.08
C PHE A 152 12.33 2.60 15.05
N LEU A 153 12.05 1.29 15.05
CA LEU A 153 12.68 0.25 15.88
C LEU A 153 13.30 -0.81 14.98
N THR A 154 14.34 -1.50 15.49
CA THR A 154 14.87 -2.68 14.79
C THR A 154 13.93 -3.88 14.97
N ARG A 155 14.16 -4.94 14.20
CA ARG A 155 13.38 -6.18 14.29
C ARG A 155 13.45 -6.81 15.68
N GLU A 156 14.60 -6.68 16.35
CA GLU A 156 14.84 -7.22 17.69
C GLU A 156 14.13 -6.40 18.79
N GLU A 157 13.88 -5.11 18.53
CA GLU A 157 13.20 -4.21 19.48
C GLU A 157 11.65 -4.35 19.38
N MET A 158 11.11 -4.73 18.21
CA MET A 158 9.65 -4.83 17.97
C MET A 158 8.90 -5.75 18.98
N PRO A 159 9.43 -6.92 19.41
CA PRO A 159 8.73 -7.76 20.38
C PRO A 159 8.41 -7.08 21.71
N ALA A 160 9.15 -6.04 22.10
CA ALA A 160 8.89 -5.31 23.35
C ALA A 160 7.64 -4.42 23.28
N VAL A 161 7.25 -3.96 22.08
CA VAL A 161 6.11 -3.05 21.89
C VAL A 161 4.85 -3.76 21.43
N MET A 162 4.95 -4.87 20.72
CA MET A 162 3.78 -5.57 20.14
C MET A 162 2.74 -6.05 21.17
N PRO A 163 3.07 -6.35 22.44
CA PRO A 163 2.05 -6.58 23.47
C PRO A 163 1.09 -5.41 23.71
N CYS A 164 1.46 -4.18 23.31
CA CYS A 164 0.56 -3.01 23.34
C CYS A 164 -0.52 -3.04 22.26
N ALA A 165 -0.37 -3.88 21.23
CA ALA A 165 -1.28 -3.94 20.07
C ALA A 165 -1.55 -5.39 19.63
N PRO A 166 -2.25 -6.19 20.46
CA PRO A 166 -2.46 -7.63 20.23
C PRO A 166 -3.33 -7.96 19.02
N THR A 167 -4.14 -7.01 18.53
CA THR A 167 -4.96 -7.20 17.31
C THR A 167 -4.32 -6.59 16.06
N SER A 168 -3.10 -6.10 16.19
CA SER A 168 -2.31 -5.53 15.10
C SER A 168 -1.17 -6.48 14.69
N ARG A 169 -0.64 -6.26 13.50
CA ARG A 169 0.55 -6.94 12.97
C ARG A 169 1.57 -5.94 12.48
N THR A 170 2.81 -6.38 12.30
CA THR A 170 3.87 -5.53 11.76
C THR A 170 4.21 -5.91 10.33
N ALA A 171 4.66 -4.93 9.54
CA ALA A 171 5.29 -5.11 8.25
C ALA A 171 6.58 -4.28 8.21
N GLN A 172 7.71 -4.95 8.08
CA GLN A 172 9.01 -4.29 8.00
C GLN A 172 9.26 -3.82 6.56
N TRP A 173 9.67 -2.57 6.37
CA TRP A 173 10.03 -2.00 5.08
C TRP A 173 11.45 -1.41 5.06
N TYR A 174 12.06 -1.20 6.23
CA TYR A 174 13.45 -0.77 6.39
C TYR A 174 14.06 -1.41 7.63
N ALA A 175 15.39 -1.38 7.77
CA ALA A 175 16.10 -2.00 8.90
C ALA A 175 15.55 -1.60 10.27
N CYS A 176 15.09 -0.33 10.40
CA CYS A 176 14.44 0.20 11.61
C CYS A 176 13.06 0.81 11.32
N GLY A 177 12.43 0.51 10.21
CA GLY A 177 11.10 1.02 9.84
C GLY A 177 10.06 -0.09 9.81
N HIS A 178 9.07 -0.04 10.72
CA HIS A 178 8.00 -1.01 10.83
C HIS A 178 6.64 -0.33 10.81
N ASP A 179 5.82 -0.69 9.84
CA ASP A 179 4.39 -0.40 9.88
C ASP A 179 3.72 -1.30 10.91
N ILE A 180 2.88 -0.72 11.77
CA ILE A 180 1.91 -1.43 12.60
C ILE A 180 0.53 -1.12 12.03
N ILE A 181 -0.19 -2.16 11.67
CA ILE A 181 -1.51 -2.10 11.00
C ILE A 181 -2.45 -3.13 11.63
N SER A 182 -3.76 -2.94 11.49
CA SER A 182 -4.74 -3.93 11.94
C SER A 182 -4.48 -5.29 11.27
N ALA A 183 -4.49 -6.38 12.04
CA ALA A 183 -4.29 -7.73 11.52
C ALA A 183 -5.41 -8.18 10.57
N ASP A 184 -6.63 -7.64 10.75
CA ASP A 184 -7.79 -7.94 9.90
C ASP A 184 -7.78 -7.21 8.55
N GLY A 185 -6.87 -6.24 8.37
CA GLY A 185 -6.66 -5.51 7.13
C GLY A 185 -5.64 -6.19 6.22
N GLY A 186 -5.46 -5.62 5.02
CA GLY A 186 -4.50 -6.11 4.03
C GLY A 186 -4.97 -5.82 2.62
N LYS A 187 -4.05 -5.79 1.64
CA LYS A 187 -4.39 -5.57 0.22
C LYS A 187 -5.45 -6.58 -0.25
N ARG A 188 -5.31 -7.85 0.17
CA ARG A 188 -6.31 -8.90 -0.11
C ARG A 188 -7.68 -8.57 0.45
N SER A 189 -7.78 -8.24 1.74
CA SER A 189 -9.06 -7.96 2.41
C SER A 189 -9.77 -6.76 1.79
N ALA A 190 -9.03 -5.69 1.51
CA ALA A 190 -9.56 -4.50 0.85
C ALA A 190 -10.00 -4.80 -0.60
N MET A 191 -9.20 -5.53 -1.38
CA MET A 191 -9.56 -5.96 -2.74
C MET A 191 -10.88 -6.74 -2.74
N LEU A 192 -11.02 -7.75 -1.88
CA LEU A 192 -12.24 -8.56 -1.81
C LEU A 192 -13.46 -7.73 -1.41
N GLU A 193 -13.32 -6.77 -0.50
CA GLU A 193 -14.41 -5.87 -0.13
C GLU A 193 -14.81 -4.93 -1.30
N ILE A 194 -13.85 -4.41 -2.04
CA ILE A 194 -14.11 -3.61 -3.24
C ILE A 194 -14.82 -4.46 -4.30
N LEU A 195 -14.32 -5.65 -4.59
CA LEU A 195 -14.97 -6.56 -5.55
C LEU A 195 -16.42 -6.85 -5.15
N ARG A 196 -16.67 -7.13 -3.86
CA ARG A 196 -18.01 -7.36 -3.32
C ARG A 196 -18.95 -6.16 -3.55
N ARG A 197 -18.47 -4.93 -3.34
CA ARG A 197 -19.24 -3.70 -3.55
C ARG A 197 -19.63 -3.48 -5.01
N TYR A 198 -18.75 -3.87 -5.92
CA TYR A 198 -19.00 -3.75 -7.36
C TYR A 198 -19.69 -4.99 -7.95
N GLY A 199 -20.01 -6.01 -7.16
CA GLY A 199 -20.64 -7.25 -7.62
C GLY A 199 -19.74 -8.07 -8.54
N ILE A 200 -18.42 -7.96 -8.38
CA ILE A 200 -17.40 -8.65 -9.19
C ILE A 200 -16.86 -9.83 -8.37
N GLN A 201 -16.72 -10.99 -9.01
CA GLN A 201 -16.12 -12.18 -8.41
C GLN A 201 -14.59 -12.07 -8.42
N SER A 202 -13.89 -12.69 -7.46
CA SER A 202 -12.42 -12.71 -7.47
C SER A 202 -11.84 -13.36 -8.73
N SER A 203 -12.53 -14.36 -9.30
CA SER A 203 -12.17 -14.99 -10.58
C SER A 203 -12.30 -14.05 -11.79
N GLU A 204 -12.93 -12.90 -11.64
CA GLU A 204 -13.11 -11.87 -12.67
C GLU A 204 -12.16 -10.68 -12.47
N CYS A 205 -11.13 -10.82 -11.60
CA CYS A 205 -10.13 -9.77 -11.42
C CYS A 205 -8.71 -10.27 -11.71
N ILE A 206 -7.84 -9.33 -12.10
CA ILE A 206 -6.41 -9.48 -12.27
C ILE A 206 -5.71 -8.55 -11.27
N ALA A 207 -4.61 -8.99 -10.67
CA ALA A 207 -3.83 -8.20 -9.73
C ALA A 207 -2.35 -8.21 -10.11
N PHE A 208 -1.68 -7.07 -9.92
CA PHE A 208 -0.26 -6.85 -10.24
C PHE A 208 0.50 -6.40 -9.00
N GLY A 209 1.67 -6.96 -8.77
CA GLY A 209 2.53 -6.61 -7.64
C GLY A 209 3.96 -7.09 -7.80
N ASP A 210 4.84 -6.68 -6.90
CA ASP A 210 6.25 -7.02 -6.94
C ASP A 210 6.86 -7.41 -5.59
N SER A 211 6.16 -7.17 -4.49
CA SER A 211 6.74 -7.35 -3.16
C SER A 211 5.88 -8.20 -2.21
N GLU A 212 6.40 -8.42 -1.00
CA GLU A 212 5.82 -9.36 -0.03
C GLU A 212 4.37 -9.01 0.36
N ASN A 213 4.04 -7.71 0.44
CA ASN A 213 2.69 -7.23 0.78
C ASN A 213 1.64 -7.46 -0.34
N ASP A 214 2.08 -7.87 -1.54
CA ASP A 214 1.20 -8.20 -2.68
C ASP A 214 0.80 -9.67 -2.71
N ILE A 215 1.57 -10.55 -2.10
CA ILE A 215 1.43 -12.01 -2.21
C ILE A 215 -0.01 -12.48 -1.95
N GLU A 216 -0.61 -12.00 -0.87
CA GLU A 216 -1.99 -12.40 -0.53
C GLU A 216 -3.02 -11.86 -1.53
N MET A 217 -2.79 -10.68 -2.11
CA MET A 217 -3.64 -10.10 -3.14
C MET A 217 -3.52 -10.88 -4.44
N LEU A 218 -2.30 -11.19 -4.90
CA LEU A 218 -2.06 -11.97 -6.11
C LEU A 218 -2.74 -13.35 -6.02
N ARG A 219 -2.56 -14.07 -4.90
CA ARG A 219 -3.19 -15.39 -4.68
C ARG A 219 -4.72 -15.36 -4.61
N ALA A 220 -5.31 -14.25 -4.25
CA ALA A 220 -6.76 -14.11 -4.12
C ALA A 220 -7.45 -13.64 -5.39
N ALA A 221 -6.71 -13.06 -6.32
CA ALA A 221 -7.20 -12.66 -7.63
C ALA A 221 -7.48 -13.88 -8.53
N GLY A 222 -8.27 -13.70 -9.56
CA GLY A 222 -8.48 -14.72 -10.59
C GLY A 222 -7.23 -14.93 -11.44
N ILE A 223 -6.40 -13.88 -11.59
CA ILE A 223 -5.07 -13.92 -12.21
C ILE A 223 -4.16 -13.03 -11.36
N GLY A 224 -3.16 -13.64 -10.74
CA GLY A 224 -2.08 -12.93 -10.04
C GLY A 224 -0.85 -12.78 -10.93
N VAL A 225 -0.41 -11.57 -11.15
CA VAL A 225 0.75 -11.24 -11.99
C VAL A 225 1.86 -10.63 -11.16
N ALA A 226 3.03 -11.26 -11.12
CA ALA A 226 4.23 -10.67 -10.56
C ALA A 226 5.03 -9.94 -11.63
N MET A 227 5.53 -8.75 -11.30
CA MET A 227 6.46 -8.01 -12.16
C MET A 227 7.81 -8.73 -12.21
N GLY A 228 8.58 -8.57 -13.30
CA GLY A 228 9.89 -9.20 -13.48
C GLY A 228 10.93 -8.79 -12.44
N ASN A 229 10.77 -7.61 -11.85
CA ASN A 229 11.58 -7.09 -10.74
C ASN A 229 11.11 -7.55 -9.35
N ALA A 230 10.11 -8.43 -9.26
CA ALA A 230 9.51 -8.83 -8.00
C ALA A 230 10.45 -9.67 -7.12
N THR A 231 10.18 -9.67 -5.82
CA THR A 231 10.89 -10.52 -4.86
C THR A 231 10.65 -12.01 -5.14
N PRO A 232 11.60 -12.91 -4.80
CA PRO A 232 11.46 -14.35 -5.07
C PRO A 232 10.14 -14.94 -4.55
N ASP A 233 9.70 -14.53 -3.35
CA ASP A 233 8.45 -15.03 -2.75
C ASP A 233 7.20 -14.51 -3.50
N CYS A 234 7.25 -13.28 -4.01
CA CYS A 234 6.19 -12.71 -4.83
C CYS A 234 6.13 -13.42 -6.20
N LEU A 235 7.28 -13.65 -6.85
CA LEU A 235 7.37 -14.45 -8.08
C LEU A 235 6.76 -15.86 -7.91
N ALA A 236 7.07 -16.52 -6.79
CA ALA A 236 6.55 -17.86 -6.50
C ALA A 236 5.04 -17.90 -6.17
N ALA A 237 4.45 -16.76 -5.87
CA ALA A 237 3.03 -16.63 -5.50
C ALA A 237 2.11 -16.31 -6.68
N ALA A 238 2.66 -15.88 -7.81
CA ALA A 238 1.91 -15.43 -8.98
C ALA A 238 1.56 -16.57 -9.94
N ASP A 239 0.46 -16.39 -10.68
CA ASP A 239 0.07 -17.28 -11.78
C ASP A 239 0.90 -16.99 -13.04
N TYR A 240 1.36 -15.76 -13.21
CA TYR A 240 2.14 -15.31 -14.35
C TYR A 240 3.22 -14.30 -13.92
N ILE A 241 4.39 -14.42 -14.53
CA ILE A 241 5.50 -13.48 -14.35
C ILE A 241 5.68 -12.71 -15.65
N THR A 242 5.51 -11.39 -15.58
CA THR A 242 5.73 -10.50 -16.72
C THR A 242 7.15 -9.93 -16.73
N ALA A 243 7.45 -8.97 -17.61
CA ALA A 243 8.73 -8.26 -17.63
C ALA A 243 8.87 -7.29 -16.45
N ASP A 244 10.08 -6.74 -16.26
CA ASP A 244 10.36 -5.67 -15.30
C ASP A 244 9.43 -4.47 -15.53
N CYS A 245 9.09 -3.74 -14.47
CA CYS A 245 8.29 -2.51 -14.59
C CYS A 245 8.97 -1.45 -15.48
N ASP A 246 10.30 -1.47 -15.55
CA ASP A 246 11.11 -0.62 -16.44
C ASP A 246 11.18 -1.13 -17.89
N ASP A 247 10.66 -2.32 -18.18
CA ASP A 247 10.66 -2.97 -19.51
C ASP A 247 9.22 -3.31 -19.96
N ASP A 248 8.31 -2.35 -19.85
CA ASP A 248 6.91 -2.43 -20.28
C ASP A 248 6.15 -3.64 -19.71
N GLY A 249 6.52 -4.11 -18.51
CA GLY A 249 5.94 -5.31 -17.92
C GLY A 249 4.43 -5.28 -17.79
N LEU A 250 3.85 -4.14 -17.41
CA LEU A 250 2.40 -4.00 -17.33
C LEU A 250 1.73 -4.13 -18.71
N LEU A 251 2.23 -3.41 -19.71
CA LEU A 251 1.73 -3.47 -21.09
C LEU A 251 1.78 -4.90 -21.61
N LYS A 252 2.93 -5.56 -21.50
CA LYS A 252 3.14 -6.93 -21.98
C LYS A 252 2.19 -7.94 -21.33
N ALA A 253 1.93 -7.81 -20.03
CA ALA A 253 0.98 -8.69 -19.35
C ALA A 253 -0.46 -8.46 -19.80
N LEU A 254 -0.90 -7.21 -19.95
CA LEU A 254 -2.25 -6.89 -20.40
C LEU A 254 -2.48 -7.36 -21.84
N GLU A 255 -1.48 -7.28 -22.72
CA GLU A 255 -1.50 -7.84 -24.07
C GLU A 255 -1.53 -9.38 -24.05
N HIS A 256 -0.71 -10.02 -23.19
CA HIS A 256 -0.69 -11.48 -23.05
C HIS A 256 -2.05 -12.07 -22.68
N PHE A 257 -2.80 -11.39 -21.80
CA PHE A 257 -4.13 -11.81 -21.40
C PHE A 257 -5.26 -11.26 -22.30
N GLU A 258 -4.92 -10.63 -23.43
CA GLU A 258 -5.87 -10.06 -24.40
C GLU A 258 -6.87 -9.07 -23.76
N LEU A 259 -6.39 -8.29 -22.77
CA LEU A 259 -7.20 -7.30 -22.05
C LEU A 259 -7.16 -5.92 -22.73
N ILE A 260 -6.17 -5.71 -23.61
CA ILE A 260 -5.98 -4.47 -24.37
C ILE A 260 -5.56 -4.74 -25.80
#